data_799d8744585b6dd373c876ab34f2eea5
#
_entry.id   799d8744585b6dd373c876ab34f2eea5
#
_cell.length_a   1.000
_cell.length_b   1.000
_cell.length_c   1.000
_cell.angle_alpha   90.00
_cell.angle_beta   90.00
_cell.angle_gamma   90.00
#
_symmetry.space_group_name_H-M   'P 1'
#
loop_
_entity.id
_entity.type
_entity.pdbx_description
1 polymer ?
#
loop_
_entity_poly.entity_id
_entity_poly.type
_entity_poly.pdbx_seq_one_letter_code
_entity_poly.pdbx_strand_id
1 'polypeptide(L)'
;KDLQEVPLNGYQIYSRSIFGTEDSFEYLGKTDWNGQIQISPGEERVRLLLVKNGERNLARLPVMPGYKPFMERILPDDDERILAEGVVSGLKSEALDLWARRAVLSERIRMALQKNEYAMADRFYALYRELISVNQWNDFLSNYERRLVSSEKRQQDKISAMFTELKQFASKEFKLEDDLKVQEMMLKARQERNPGQEPSPGQ
;
A
#
# COMPACT_ATOMS: atom_id res chain seq x y z
N LYS A 1 -11.71 -23.00 -3.18
CA LYS A 1 -11.87 -22.44 -4.53
C LYS A 1 -12.49 -21.06 -4.40
N ASP A 2 -12.21 -20.18 -5.33
CA ASP A 2 -12.90 -18.91 -5.53
C ASP A 2 -14.20 -19.08 -6.32
N LEU A 3 -14.85 -17.96 -6.65
CA LEU A 3 -16.10 -17.98 -7.45
C LEU A 3 -15.89 -18.44 -8.90
N GLN A 4 -14.65 -18.44 -9.40
CA GLN A 4 -14.27 -18.94 -10.71
C GLN A 4 -13.81 -20.40 -10.67
N GLU A 5 -13.97 -21.07 -9.51
CA GLU A 5 -13.54 -22.43 -9.23
C GLU A 5 -12.01 -22.64 -9.26
N VAL A 6 -11.23 -21.55 -9.19
CA VAL A 6 -9.78 -21.62 -9.10
C VAL A 6 -9.36 -22.08 -7.70
N PRO A 7 -8.43 -23.04 -7.55
CA PRO A 7 -7.94 -23.50 -6.26
C PRO A 7 -7.27 -22.38 -5.48
N LEU A 8 -7.65 -22.19 -4.20
CA LEU A 8 -7.06 -21.19 -3.32
C LEU A 8 -5.80 -21.76 -2.62
N ASN A 9 -4.65 -21.52 -3.21
CA ASN A 9 -3.36 -22.00 -2.71
C ASN A 9 -2.76 -21.05 -1.65
N GLY A 10 -2.13 -21.64 -0.63
CA GLY A 10 -1.38 -20.89 0.40
C GLY A 10 -2.23 -20.23 1.47
N TYR A 11 -3.53 -20.47 1.50
CA TYR A 11 -4.44 -19.93 2.52
C TYR A 11 -4.23 -20.63 3.85
N GLN A 12 -4.15 -19.86 4.92
CA GLN A 12 -3.92 -20.34 6.28
C GLN A 12 -5.22 -20.90 6.85
N ILE A 13 -5.14 -22.08 7.42
CA ILE A 13 -6.28 -22.76 8.04
C ILE A 13 -6.00 -22.93 9.53
N TYR A 14 -6.95 -22.47 10.32
CA TYR A 14 -6.96 -22.63 11.77
C TYR A 14 -8.19 -23.44 12.17
N SER A 15 -8.12 -24.12 13.28
CA SER A 15 -9.21 -24.92 13.82
C SER A 15 -9.40 -24.67 15.30
N ARG A 16 -10.64 -24.71 15.76
CA ARG A 16 -10.96 -24.77 17.19
C ARG A 16 -12.17 -25.67 17.43
N SER A 17 -12.39 -26.01 18.69
CA SER A 17 -13.65 -26.53 19.15
C SER A 17 -14.80 -25.57 18.82
N ILE A 18 -15.98 -26.09 18.49
CA ILE A 18 -17.16 -25.24 18.31
C ILE A 18 -17.55 -24.48 19.58
N PHE A 19 -17.18 -25.02 20.74
CA PHE A 19 -17.42 -24.43 22.06
C PHE A 19 -16.23 -23.60 22.57
N GLY A 20 -15.12 -23.53 21.83
CA GLY A 20 -13.94 -22.77 22.17
C GLY A 20 -14.13 -21.25 22.03
N THR A 21 -13.27 -20.48 22.66
CA THR A 21 -13.20 -19.01 22.51
C THR A 21 -12.48 -18.61 21.23
N GLU A 22 -12.55 -17.34 20.82
CA GLU A 22 -11.82 -16.83 19.64
C GLU A 22 -10.30 -17.06 19.75
N ASP A 23 -9.73 -16.97 20.96
CA ASP A 23 -8.29 -17.12 21.19
C ASP A 23 -7.83 -18.60 21.14
N SER A 24 -8.77 -19.57 21.03
CA SER A 24 -8.46 -20.98 21.01
C SER A 24 -8.26 -21.56 19.60
N PHE A 25 -8.11 -20.71 18.56
CA PHE A 25 -7.79 -21.18 17.23
C PHE A 25 -6.35 -21.67 17.13
N GLU A 26 -6.17 -22.93 16.78
CA GLU A 26 -4.89 -23.58 16.50
C GLU A 26 -4.61 -23.59 15.00
N TYR A 27 -3.40 -23.28 14.62
CA TYR A 27 -2.95 -23.32 13.24
C TYR A 27 -2.79 -24.75 12.76
N LEU A 28 -3.48 -25.13 11.68
CA LEU A 28 -3.39 -26.45 11.07
C LEU A 28 -2.39 -26.53 9.92
N GLY A 29 -2.23 -25.46 9.16
CA GLY A 29 -1.38 -25.42 7.97
C GLY A 29 -1.91 -24.47 6.91
N LYS A 30 -1.36 -24.62 5.70
CA LYS A 30 -1.80 -23.89 4.50
C LYS A 30 -2.38 -24.86 3.49
N THR A 31 -3.31 -24.36 2.67
CA THR A 31 -3.79 -25.10 1.51
C THR A 31 -2.67 -25.31 0.49
N ASP A 32 -2.67 -26.48 -0.14
CA ASP A 32 -1.72 -26.85 -1.21
C ASP A 32 -2.08 -26.20 -2.56
N TRP A 33 -1.34 -26.57 -3.63
CA TRP A 33 -1.56 -26.08 -5.00
C TRP A 33 -2.96 -26.37 -5.56
N ASN A 34 -3.63 -27.42 -5.03
CA ASN A 34 -5.01 -27.76 -5.39
C ASN A 34 -6.03 -27.07 -4.47
N GLY A 35 -5.58 -26.16 -3.60
CA GLY A 35 -6.44 -25.50 -2.63
C GLY A 35 -6.95 -26.46 -1.54
N GLN A 36 -6.22 -27.54 -1.25
CA GLN A 36 -6.64 -28.59 -0.33
C GLN A 36 -5.81 -28.57 0.95
N ILE A 37 -6.42 -29.00 2.05
CA ILE A 37 -5.74 -29.30 3.31
C ILE A 37 -6.35 -30.56 3.90
N GLN A 38 -5.51 -31.44 4.39
CA GLN A 38 -5.95 -32.64 5.09
C GLN A 38 -6.12 -32.33 6.58
N ILE A 39 -7.29 -32.68 7.12
CA ILE A 39 -7.63 -32.47 8.53
C ILE A 39 -7.78 -33.84 9.18
N SER A 40 -6.92 -34.12 10.15
CA SER A 40 -7.00 -35.36 10.93
C SER A 40 -8.25 -35.36 11.83
N PRO A 41 -8.96 -36.50 11.94
CA PRO A 41 -10.00 -36.63 12.93
C PRO A 41 -9.41 -36.41 14.33
N GLY A 42 -10.02 -35.53 15.08
CA GLY A 42 -9.68 -35.29 16.48
C GLY A 42 -10.72 -35.96 17.40
N GLU A 43 -10.60 -35.76 18.70
CA GLU A 43 -11.58 -36.24 19.69
C GLU A 43 -12.94 -35.57 19.52
N GLU A 44 -12.99 -34.36 19.01
CA GLU A 44 -14.21 -33.59 18.82
C GLU A 44 -14.86 -33.88 17.47
N ARG A 45 -16.14 -34.21 17.52
CA ARG A 45 -16.94 -34.51 16.31
C ARG A 45 -17.19 -33.28 15.42
N VAL A 46 -17.26 -32.08 16.02
CA VAL A 46 -17.53 -30.84 15.30
C VAL A 46 -16.43 -29.81 15.62
N ARG A 47 -15.80 -29.31 14.60
CA ARG A 47 -14.77 -28.24 14.71
C ARG A 47 -15.16 -27.04 13.85
N LEU A 48 -14.72 -25.87 14.24
CA LEU A 48 -14.85 -24.65 13.45
C LEU A 48 -13.51 -24.36 12.80
N LEU A 49 -13.48 -24.34 11.47
CA LEU A 49 -12.34 -23.90 10.71
C LEU A 49 -12.43 -22.40 10.44
N LEU A 50 -11.29 -21.72 10.56
CA LEU A 50 -11.09 -20.34 10.14
C LEU A 50 -10.12 -20.34 8.97
N VAL A 51 -10.57 -19.81 7.84
CA VAL A 51 -9.73 -19.61 6.65
C VAL A 51 -9.25 -18.18 6.62
N LYS A 52 -7.94 -18.01 6.54
CA LYS A 52 -7.28 -16.68 6.47
C LYS A 52 -6.43 -16.54 5.22
N ASN A 53 -6.34 -15.29 4.76
CA ASN A 53 -5.29 -14.86 3.85
C ASN A 53 -4.55 -13.68 4.50
N GLY A 54 -3.33 -13.92 4.97
CA GLY A 54 -2.62 -12.98 5.83
C GLY A 54 -3.40 -12.68 7.11
N GLU A 55 -3.61 -11.42 7.42
CA GLU A 55 -4.35 -10.96 8.61
C GLU A 55 -5.88 -11.04 8.46
N ARG A 56 -6.39 -11.47 7.31
CA ARG A 56 -7.83 -11.42 7.03
C ARG A 56 -8.52 -12.74 7.19
N ASN A 57 -9.66 -12.71 7.89
CA ASN A 57 -10.58 -13.81 8.02
C ASN A 57 -11.49 -13.85 6.79
N LEU A 58 -11.38 -14.89 5.96
CA LEU A 58 -12.20 -15.07 4.75
C LEU A 58 -13.47 -15.83 5.02
N ALA A 59 -13.37 -16.92 5.80
CA ALA A 59 -14.51 -17.75 6.11
C ALA A 59 -14.37 -18.46 7.46
N ARG A 60 -15.51 -18.79 8.04
CA ARG A 60 -15.65 -19.71 9.19
C ARG A 60 -16.53 -20.87 8.77
N LEU A 61 -15.98 -22.06 8.81
CA LEU A 61 -16.63 -23.27 8.26
C LEU A 61 -16.77 -24.32 9.36
N PRO A 62 -17.98 -24.69 9.75
CA PRO A 62 -18.16 -25.86 10.61
C PRO A 62 -17.86 -27.13 9.82
N VAL A 63 -17.06 -28.03 10.38
CA VAL A 63 -16.68 -29.30 9.78
C VAL A 63 -16.87 -30.44 10.79
N MET A 64 -17.12 -31.61 10.26
CA MET A 64 -17.17 -32.85 11.02
C MET A 64 -16.12 -33.82 10.48
N PRO A 65 -14.87 -33.74 10.96
CA PRO A 65 -13.81 -34.62 10.50
C PRO A 65 -14.20 -36.11 10.73
N GLY A 66 -13.96 -36.93 9.71
CA GLY A 66 -14.33 -38.36 9.74
C GLY A 66 -15.76 -38.69 9.34
N TYR A 67 -16.66 -37.69 9.20
CA TYR A 67 -18.03 -37.96 8.72
C TYR A 67 -18.12 -37.96 7.20
N LYS A 68 -17.41 -37.01 6.53
CA LYS A 68 -17.28 -36.98 5.08
C LYS A 68 -15.81 -37.02 4.72
N PRO A 69 -15.41 -37.83 3.75
CA PRO A 69 -13.99 -37.91 3.34
C PRO A 69 -13.51 -36.66 2.62
N PHE A 70 -14.42 -35.88 2.09
CA PHE A 70 -14.11 -34.67 1.32
C PHE A 70 -15.22 -33.62 1.50
N MET A 71 -14.79 -32.36 1.64
CA MET A 71 -15.71 -31.22 1.67
C MET A 71 -15.11 -30.09 0.84
N GLU A 72 -15.84 -29.59 -0.12
CA GLU A 72 -15.50 -28.46 -0.95
C GLU A 72 -16.29 -27.22 -0.53
N ARG A 73 -15.63 -26.05 -0.55
CA ARG A 73 -16.27 -24.77 -0.30
C ARG A 73 -15.75 -23.74 -1.29
N ILE A 74 -16.68 -22.97 -1.84
CA ILE A 74 -16.37 -21.78 -2.62
C ILE A 74 -16.28 -20.61 -1.64
N LEU A 75 -15.18 -19.88 -1.69
CA LEU A 75 -14.95 -18.67 -0.89
C LEU A 75 -15.10 -17.44 -1.77
N PRO A 76 -15.40 -16.27 -1.20
CA PRO A 76 -15.36 -15.03 -1.96
C PRO A 76 -13.99 -14.85 -2.63
N ASP A 77 -14.01 -14.48 -3.91
CA ASP A 77 -12.80 -14.10 -4.62
C ASP A 77 -12.28 -12.77 -4.02
N ASP A 78 -11.02 -12.77 -3.61
CA ASP A 78 -10.36 -11.65 -2.96
C ASP A 78 -9.05 -11.28 -3.70
N ASP A 79 -8.76 -11.94 -4.82
CA ASP A 79 -7.48 -11.80 -5.53
C ASP A 79 -7.26 -10.39 -6.07
N GLU A 80 -8.29 -9.77 -6.64
CA GLU A 80 -8.20 -8.39 -7.13
C GLU A 80 -7.91 -7.40 -5.98
N ARG A 81 -8.51 -7.64 -4.82
CA ARG A 81 -8.25 -6.84 -3.63
C ARG A 81 -6.84 -7.06 -3.08
N ILE A 82 -6.36 -8.32 -3.04
CA ILE A 82 -5.00 -8.65 -2.58
C ILE A 82 -3.97 -8.03 -3.50
N LEU A 83 -4.20 -8.09 -4.82
CA LEU A 83 -3.36 -7.41 -5.81
C LEU A 83 -3.34 -5.90 -5.55
N ALA A 84 -4.50 -5.28 -5.34
CA ALA A 84 -4.60 -3.86 -5.04
C ALA A 84 -3.87 -3.48 -3.74
N GLU A 85 -3.97 -4.29 -2.69
CA GLU A 85 -3.23 -4.09 -1.43
C GLU A 85 -1.72 -4.15 -1.65
N GLY A 86 -1.23 -5.11 -2.43
CA GLY A 86 0.18 -5.22 -2.79
C GLY A 86 0.67 -3.98 -3.54
N VAL A 87 -0.09 -3.53 -4.54
CA VAL A 87 0.22 -2.31 -5.31
C VAL A 87 0.22 -1.07 -4.41
N VAL A 88 -0.82 -0.86 -3.60
CA VAL A 88 -0.92 0.29 -2.69
C VAL A 88 0.20 0.29 -1.65
N SER A 89 0.59 -0.87 -1.13
CA SER A 89 1.72 -0.99 -0.22
C SER A 89 3.05 -0.59 -0.89
N GLY A 90 3.28 -1.04 -2.13
CA GLY A 90 4.43 -0.63 -2.94
C GLY A 90 4.46 0.88 -3.18
N LEU A 91 3.34 1.44 -3.64
CA LEU A 91 3.19 2.88 -3.87
C LEU A 91 3.39 3.71 -2.60
N LYS A 92 2.94 3.23 -1.44
CA LYS A 92 3.20 3.89 -0.15
C LYS A 92 4.68 3.92 0.19
N SER A 93 5.42 2.86 -0.10
CA SER A 93 6.88 2.81 0.10
C SER A 93 7.60 3.78 -0.83
N GLU A 94 7.18 3.88 -2.10
CA GLU A 94 7.71 4.86 -3.06
C GLU A 94 7.40 6.30 -2.63
N ALA A 95 6.20 6.56 -2.09
CA ALA A 95 5.85 7.86 -1.55
C ALA A 95 6.77 8.27 -0.39
N LEU A 96 7.06 7.34 0.53
CA LEU A 96 7.97 7.58 1.66
C LEU A 96 9.40 7.87 1.18
N ASP A 97 9.90 7.13 0.20
CA ASP A 97 11.24 7.36 -0.38
C ASP A 97 11.31 8.74 -1.06
N LEU A 98 10.30 9.09 -1.86
CA LEU A 98 10.20 10.38 -2.52
C LEU A 98 10.16 11.53 -1.50
N TRP A 99 9.36 11.40 -0.45
CA TRP A 99 9.31 12.37 0.64
C TRP A 99 10.65 12.54 1.33
N ALA A 100 11.32 11.44 1.68
CA ALA A 100 12.63 11.47 2.32
C ALA A 100 13.68 12.17 1.43
N ARG A 101 13.71 11.89 0.13
CA ARG A 101 14.62 12.57 -0.82
C ARG A 101 14.34 14.06 -0.90
N ARG A 102 13.06 14.48 -0.96
CA ARG A 102 12.67 15.88 -0.97
C ARG A 102 13.12 16.60 0.30
N ALA A 103 12.88 15.99 1.46
CA ALA A 103 13.28 16.54 2.75
C ALA A 103 14.80 16.71 2.86
N VAL A 104 15.57 15.70 2.45
CA VAL A 104 17.04 15.76 2.46
C VAL A 104 17.57 16.83 1.51
N LEU A 105 17.02 16.92 0.28
CA LEU A 105 17.48 17.94 -0.68
C LEU A 105 17.10 19.34 -0.23
N SER A 106 15.91 19.56 0.29
CA SER A 106 15.49 20.84 0.86
C SER A 106 16.44 21.30 1.98
N GLU A 107 16.78 20.39 2.88
CA GLU A 107 17.73 20.71 3.97
C GLU A 107 19.14 20.99 3.46
N ARG A 108 19.62 20.23 2.48
CA ARG A 108 20.94 20.49 1.84
C ARG A 108 20.98 21.84 1.13
N ILE A 109 19.89 22.24 0.44
CA ILE A 109 19.77 23.57 -0.17
C ILE A 109 19.88 24.65 0.92
N ARG A 110 19.09 24.50 2.00
CA ARG A 110 19.11 25.43 3.12
C ARG A 110 20.50 25.58 3.73
N MET A 111 21.19 24.46 3.99
CA MET A 111 22.54 24.48 4.56
C MET A 111 23.57 25.11 3.62
N ALA A 112 23.51 24.84 2.32
CA ALA A 112 24.41 25.42 1.33
C ALA A 112 24.22 26.96 1.23
N LEU A 113 22.96 27.42 1.26
CA LEU A 113 22.65 28.86 1.27
C LEU A 113 23.16 29.54 2.55
N GLN A 114 23.03 28.93 3.72
CA GLN A 114 23.56 29.45 4.98
C GLN A 114 25.08 29.61 4.97
N LYS A 115 25.79 28.76 4.21
CA LYS A 115 27.24 28.82 4.06
C LYS A 115 27.70 29.66 2.87
N ASN A 116 26.80 30.31 2.15
CA ASN A 116 27.04 31.01 0.90
C ASN A 116 27.63 30.12 -0.23
N GLU A 117 27.40 28.83 -0.17
CA GLU A 117 27.83 27.84 -1.17
C GLU A 117 26.82 27.77 -2.32
N TYR A 118 26.62 28.85 -3.05
CA TYR A 118 25.54 29.01 -4.04
C TYR A 118 25.60 27.97 -5.16
N ALA A 119 26.78 27.59 -5.64
CA ALA A 119 26.91 26.57 -6.67
C ALA A 119 26.40 25.18 -6.20
N MET A 120 26.63 24.86 -4.93
CA MET A 120 26.09 23.64 -4.33
C MET A 120 24.57 23.70 -4.14
N ALA A 121 24.06 24.87 -3.72
CA ALA A 121 22.61 25.07 -3.61
C ALA A 121 21.92 24.93 -4.96
N ASP A 122 22.44 25.50 -6.04
CA ASP A 122 21.91 25.36 -7.40
C ASP A 122 21.93 23.89 -7.86
N ARG A 123 23.01 23.15 -7.56
CA ARG A 123 23.10 21.72 -7.87
C ARG A 123 22.03 20.88 -7.14
N PHE A 124 21.85 21.10 -5.84
CA PHE A 124 20.82 20.40 -5.06
C PHE A 124 19.41 20.80 -5.51
N TYR A 125 19.21 22.06 -5.89
CA TYR A 125 17.94 22.52 -6.41
C TYR A 125 17.60 21.92 -7.77
N ALA A 126 18.58 21.71 -8.64
CA ALA A 126 18.38 20.98 -9.89
C ALA A 126 17.89 19.57 -9.62
N LEU A 127 18.55 18.81 -8.73
CA LEU A 127 18.10 17.47 -8.32
C LEU A 127 16.71 17.48 -7.67
N TYR A 128 16.39 18.51 -6.88
CA TYR A 128 15.07 18.66 -6.27
C TYR A 128 13.96 18.82 -7.31
N ARG A 129 14.23 19.60 -8.37
CA ARG A 129 13.28 19.83 -9.47
C ARG A 129 13.05 18.60 -10.36
N GLU A 130 14.00 17.67 -10.40
CA GLU A 130 13.84 16.38 -11.10
C GLU A 130 12.88 15.44 -10.37
N LEU A 131 12.63 15.65 -9.08
CA LEU A 131 11.71 14.84 -8.33
C LEU A 131 10.26 15.14 -8.75
N ILE A 132 9.46 14.07 -8.85
CA ILE A 132 8.04 14.15 -9.18
C ILE A 132 7.31 15.10 -8.20
N SER A 133 6.51 16.02 -8.71
CA SER A 133 5.71 16.93 -7.89
C SER A 133 4.49 16.23 -7.26
N VAL A 134 3.87 16.88 -6.26
CA VAL A 134 2.64 16.39 -5.62
C VAL A 134 1.52 16.16 -6.64
N ASN A 135 1.35 17.09 -7.60
CA ASN A 135 0.32 16.98 -8.61
C ASN A 135 0.58 15.78 -9.55
N GLN A 136 1.82 15.64 -10.04
CA GLN A 136 2.22 14.50 -10.86
C GLN A 136 2.07 13.18 -10.10
N TRP A 137 2.37 13.16 -8.80
CA TRP A 137 2.15 11.99 -7.95
C TRP A 137 0.67 11.61 -7.84
N ASN A 138 -0.21 12.59 -7.63
CA ASN A 138 -1.65 12.35 -7.56
C ASN A 138 -2.22 11.87 -8.90
N ASP A 139 -1.72 12.39 -10.03
CA ASP A 139 -2.09 11.91 -11.36
C ASP A 139 -1.63 10.47 -11.59
N PHE A 140 -0.42 10.15 -11.15
CA PHE A 140 0.13 8.80 -11.17
C PHE A 140 -0.73 7.82 -10.37
N LEU A 141 -1.09 8.16 -9.11
CA LEU A 141 -1.99 7.35 -8.28
C LEU A 141 -3.36 7.15 -8.93
N SER A 142 -3.92 8.19 -9.52
CA SER A 142 -5.22 8.12 -10.21
C SER A 142 -5.17 7.23 -11.44
N ASN A 143 -4.03 7.16 -12.12
CA ASN A 143 -3.82 6.24 -13.24
C ASN A 143 -3.74 4.78 -12.78
N TYR A 144 -3.08 4.50 -11.66
CA TYR A 144 -3.06 3.16 -11.06
C TYR A 144 -4.44 2.72 -10.58
N GLU A 145 -5.17 3.59 -9.88
CA GLU A 145 -6.54 3.30 -9.41
C GLU A 145 -7.46 2.90 -10.58
N ARG A 146 -7.36 3.61 -11.71
CA ARG A 146 -8.16 3.30 -12.92
C ARG A 146 -7.82 1.95 -13.57
N ARG A 147 -6.64 1.41 -13.33
CA ARG A 147 -6.22 0.10 -13.85
C ARG A 147 -6.63 -1.07 -12.95
N LEU A 148 -6.87 -0.79 -11.67
CA LEU A 148 -7.28 -1.76 -10.67
C LEU A 148 -8.80 -1.71 -10.50
N VAL A 149 -9.52 -2.26 -11.49
CA VAL A 149 -10.98 -2.29 -11.49
C VAL A 149 -11.44 -3.68 -11.11
N SER A 150 -12.33 -3.76 -10.14
CA SER A 150 -13.02 -5.00 -9.78
C SER A 150 -14.43 -5.02 -10.36
N SER A 151 -14.87 -6.18 -10.82
CA SER A 151 -16.24 -6.42 -11.25
C SER A 151 -17.22 -6.44 -10.07
N GLU A 152 -16.75 -6.73 -8.88
CA GLU A 152 -17.55 -6.73 -7.66
C GLU A 152 -17.53 -5.36 -6.99
N LYS A 153 -18.69 -4.72 -6.87
CA LYS A 153 -18.84 -3.38 -6.28
C LYS A 153 -18.19 -3.26 -4.89
N ARG A 154 -18.36 -4.27 -4.03
CA ARG A 154 -17.80 -4.24 -2.68
C ARG A 154 -16.27 -4.25 -2.66
N GLN A 155 -15.64 -4.97 -3.59
CA GLN A 155 -14.18 -4.95 -3.75
C GLN A 155 -13.72 -3.62 -4.33
N GLN A 156 -14.43 -3.11 -5.35
CA GLN A 156 -14.13 -1.80 -5.93
C GLN A 156 -14.18 -0.68 -4.89
N ASP A 157 -15.20 -0.67 -4.02
CA ASP A 157 -15.30 0.33 -2.94
C ASP A 157 -14.09 0.26 -1.99
N LYS A 158 -13.60 -0.94 -1.68
CA LYS A 158 -12.39 -1.13 -0.86
C LYS A 158 -11.12 -0.65 -1.57
N ILE A 159 -10.96 -0.96 -2.85
CA ILE A 159 -9.84 -0.50 -3.67
C ILE A 159 -9.81 1.02 -3.68
N SER A 160 -10.93 1.66 -3.99
CA SER A 160 -11.04 3.13 -4.00
C SER A 160 -10.75 3.76 -2.63
N ALA A 161 -11.18 3.11 -1.54
CA ALA A 161 -10.86 3.57 -0.19
C ALA A 161 -9.34 3.54 0.09
N MET A 162 -8.64 2.46 -0.29
CA MET A 162 -7.18 2.36 -0.14
C MET A 162 -6.42 3.45 -0.92
N PHE A 163 -6.83 3.74 -2.16
CA PHE A 163 -6.23 4.83 -2.94
C PHE A 163 -6.55 6.21 -2.36
N THR A 164 -7.74 6.39 -1.80
CA THR A 164 -8.12 7.62 -1.10
C THR A 164 -7.23 7.86 0.12
N GLU A 165 -7.00 6.83 0.93
CA GLU A 165 -6.09 6.91 2.08
C GLU A 165 -4.64 7.22 1.63
N LEU A 166 -4.17 6.61 0.55
CA LEU A 166 -2.83 6.88 0.02
C LEU A 166 -2.69 8.31 -0.50
N LYS A 167 -3.70 8.85 -1.20
CA LYS A 167 -3.75 10.25 -1.65
C LYS A 167 -3.76 11.21 -0.46
N GLN A 168 -4.52 10.90 0.59
CA GLN A 168 -4.55 11.71 1.82
C GLN A 168 -3.19 11.69 2.53
N PHE A 169 -2.57 10.51 2.64
CA PHE A 169 -1.22 10.37 3.17
C PHE A 169 -0.23 11.23 2.36
N ALA A 170 -0.22 11.08 1.05
CA ALA A 170 0.65 11.87 0.18
C ALA A 170 0.41 13.38 0.33
N SER A 171 -0.83 13.84 0.36
CA SER A 171 -1.17 15.26 0.52
C SER A 171 -0.78 15.83 1.88
N LYS A 172 -0.76 15.00 2.93
CA LYS A 172 -0.31 15.40 4.26
C LYS A 172 1.22 15.53 4.35
N GLU A 173 1.93 14.58 3.75
CA GLU A 173 3.40 14.53 3.80
C GLU A 173 4.07 15.40 2.72
N PHE A 174 3.46 15.49 1.52
CA PHE A 174 3.94 16.35 0.43
C PHE A 174 3.18 17.69 0.44
N LYS A 175 3.57 18.59 1.30
CA LYS A 175 2.95 19.92 1.34
C LYS A 175 3.44 20.74 0.17
N LEU A 176 2.51 21.26 -0.65
CA LEU A 176 2.83 22.23 -1.72
C LEU A 176 3.57 23.45 -1.18
N GLU A 177 3.25 23.83 0.08
CA GLU A 177 3.93 24.92 0.80
C GLU A 177 5.45 24.71 0.94
N ASP A 178 5.90 23.46 1.08
CA ASP A 178 7.34 23.17 1.21
C ASP A 178 8.07 23.35 -0.12
N ASP A 179 7.42 23.04 -1.25
CA ASP A 179 7.94 23.33 -2.58
C ASP A 179 8.07 24.83 -2.83
N LEU A 180 7.04 25.59 -2.44
CA LEU A 180 7.07 27.05 -2.55
C LEU A 180 8.16 27.66 -1.69
N LYS A 181 8.35 27.17 -0.45
CA LYS A 181 9.45 27.64 0.42
C LYS A 181 10.82 27.40 -0.18
N VAL A 182 11.06 26.23 -0.78
CA VAL A 182 12.34 25.94 -1.45
C VAL A 182 12.56 26.86 -2.63
N GLN A 183 11.53 27.12 -3.44
CA GLN A 183 11.59 28.05 -4.57
C GLN A 183 11.86 29.48 -4.09
N GLU A 184 11.17 29.96 -3.06
CA GLU A 184 11.37 31.27 -2.48
C GLU A 184 12.80 31.47 -1.92
N MET A 185 13.33 30.47 -1.20
CA MET A 185 14.71 30.50 -0.71
C MET A 185 15.71 30.66 -1.85
N MET A 186 15.52 29.91 -2.95
CA MET A 186 16.41 29.99 -4.11
C MET A 186 16.29 31.33 -4.87
N LEU A 187 15.06 31.83 -5.02
CA LEU A 187 14.82 33.13 -5.64
C LEU A 187 15.48 34.24 -4.84
N LYS A 188 15.29 34.25 -3.52
CA LYS A 188 15.93 35.26 -2.63
C LYS A 188 17.44 35.20 -2.70
N ALA A 189 18.03 34.02 -2.66
CA ALA A 189 19.48 33.85 -2.79
C ALA A 189 20.04 34.36 -4.14
N ARG A 190 19.28 34.19 -5.23
CA ARG A 190 19.66 34.70 -6.56
C ARG A 190 19.56 36.22 -6.63
N GLN A 191 18.57 36.84 -6.01
CA GLN A 191 18.42 38.27 -5.92
C GLN A 191 19.56 38.90 -5.08
N GLU A 192 19.93 38.29 -3.96
CA GLU A 192 21.05 38.74 -3.12
C GLU A 192 22.40 38.67 -3.86
N ARG A 193 22.56 37.67 -4.74
CA ARG A 193 23.78 37.49 -5.55
C ARG A 193 23.88 38.46 -6.71
N ASN A 194 22.75 38.86 -7.31
CA ASN A 194 22.69 39.73 -8.50
C ASN A 194 21.66 40.86 -8.27
N PRO A 195 22.01 41.89 -7.47
CA PRO A 195 21.05 42.94 -7.08
C PRO A 195 20.58 43.87 -8.23
N GLY A 196 20.94 43.60 -9.48
CA GLY A 196 20.53 44.35 -10.66
C GLY A 196 19.86 43.59 -11.79
N GLN A 197 19.61 42.28 -11.64
CA GLN A 197 18.85 41.50 -12.63
C GLN A 197 17.44 41.27 -12.15
N GLU A 198 16.46 41.91 -12.82
CA GLU A 198 15.05 41.51 -12.66
C GLU A 198 14.86 40.04 -13.06
N PRO A 199 14.04 39.29 -12.33
CA PRO A 199 13.75 37.90 -12.67
C PRO A 199 13.06 37.86 -14.05
N SER A 200 13.69 37.21 -15.03
CA SER A 200 13.04 36.93 -16.32
C SER A 200 11.78 36.14 -16.06
N PRO A 201 10.58 36.58 -16.47
CA PRO A 201 9.34 35.84 -16.35
C PRO A 201 9.38 34.66 -17.30
N GLY A 202 9.50 33.45 -16.77
CA GLY A 202 9.18 32.22 -17.49
C GLY A 202 10.33 31.55 -18.26
N GLN A 203 11.05 30.68 -17.59
CA GLN A 203 11.65 29.45 -18.13
C GLN A 203 11.37 28.27 -17.21
#